data_1fc1ca5336b575810541e2b6771efe7a
#
_entry.id   1fc1ca5336b575810541e2b6771efe7a
#
_cell.length_a   1.000
_cell.length_b   1.000
_cell.length_c   1.000
_cell.angle_alpha   90.00
_cell.angle_beta   90.00
_cell.angle_gamma   90.00
#
_symmetry.space_group_name_H-M   'P 1'
#
loop_
_entity.id
_entity.type
_entity.pdbx_description
1 polymer ?
#
loop_
_entity_poly.entity_id
_entity_poly.type
_entity_poly.pdbx_seq_one_letter_code
_entity_poly.pdbx_strand_id
1 'polypeptide(L)'
;FCKDINLFNLFYYKLNKKYSFKLFLTFESITICNFGKLKTKPMKKIIVMLAVVLANFVVEAQVKTPQASPLAKIDQIVSLTNVQIEYSRPSAKGRTVYGDLVPYGKNWRTGANANTTISFSEDVTIGGKQLKKGKYALFTTPKADSWDVIFYSDTNNWGLPEEWDESKVALKTSVKPETLSKSVESFTIFLNNLSNDSGVLELSWERTIVSIPFTVPTQEAAMKSIEKTLAGPSAGDYFSAAQYFYQTNGDMTKALSWVNSAISNSPKGQDVPFWYLRLKSLIQAKTGDKKGAIATAKESLALSIKAGNGDYEK
;
A
#
# COMPACT_ATOMS: atom_id res chain seq x y z
N PHE A 1 6.61 49.01 35.39
CA PHE A 1 7.14 48.58 34.10
C PHE A 1 6.34 47.34 33.68
N CYS A 2 5.31 47.53 32.82
CA CYS A 2 4.61 46.46 32.15
C CYS A 2 5.39 46.09 30.89
N LYS A 3 5.73 44.79 30.73
CA LYS A 3 6.18 44.23 29.45
C LYS A 3 5.01 43.46 28.86
N ASP A 4 4.51 43.95 27.74
CA ASP A 4 3.55 43.22 26.91
C ASP A 4 4.24 42.05 26.27
N ILE A 5 3.88 40.84 26.68
CA ILE A 5 4.28 39.63 26.02
C ILE A 5 3.20 39.25 25.01
N ASN A 6 3.48 39.50 23.76
CA ASN A 6 2.59 39.20 22.66
C ASN A 6 2.66 37.67 22.40
N LEU A 7 1.66 36.94 22.91
CA LEU A 7 1.53 35.49 22.77
C LEU A 7 1.16 35.04 21.33
N PHE A 8 1.17 36.00 20.38
CA PHE A 8 0.80 35.72 18.98
C PHE A 8 1.87 35.00 18.15
N ASN A 9 3.11 34.91 18.64
CA ASN A 9 4.22 34.36 17.86
C ASN A 9 4.56 32.88 18.13
N LEU A 10 3.84 32.19 19.03
CA LEU A 10 4.13 30.78 19.34
C LEU A 10 3.19 29.78 18.69
N PHE A 11 2.14 30.21 17.99
CA PHE A 11 1.14 29.32 17.37
C PHE A 11 1.17 29.27 15.84
N TYR A 12 2.19 29.89 15.19
CA TYR A 12 2.23 30.00 13.72
C TYR A 12 3.23 29.05 13.05
N TYR A 13 3.62 27.97 13.70
CA TYR A 13 4.45 26.96 13.04
C TYR A 13 3.76 25.60 13.03
N LYS A 14 3.33 25.19 11.84
CA LYS A 14 2.75 23.92 11.44
C LYS A 14 1.22 23.78 11.43
N LEU A 15 0.54 24.57 10.60
CA LEU A 15 -0.63 24.07 9.93
C LEU A 15 -0.40 24.14 8.42
N ASN A 16 -0.26 22.96 7.83
CA ASN A 16 -0.09 22.76 6.40
C ASN A 16 -1.26 23.39 5.62
N LYS A 17 -0.90 24.12 4.55
CA LYS A 17 -1.76 24.68 3.51
C LYS A 17 -2.84 23.70 3.05
N LYS A 18 -4.05 23.73 3.63
CA LYS A 18 -5.20 23.17 2.92
C LYS A 18 -6.60 23.68 3.27
N TYR A 19 -6.80 24.47 4.30
CA TYR A 19 -8.12 25.06 4.53
C TYR A 19 -8.00 26.49 5.08
N SER A 20 -8.33 27.47 4.23
CA SER A 20 -8.53 28.87 4.66
C SER A 20 -9.91 28.98 5.28
N PHE A 21 -10.00 28.84 6.60
CA PHE A 21 -11.17 29.26 7.37
C PHE A 21 -10.74 30.43 8.25
N LYS A 22 -11.21 31.62 7.91
CA LYS A 22 -11.05 32.81 8.79
C LYS A 22 -11.98 32.66 9.98
N LEU A 23 -11.44 32.22 11.11
CA LEU A 23 -12.11 32.33 12.40
C LEU A 23 -11.72 33.68 13.01
N PHE A 24 -12.64 34.61 13.04
CA PHE A 24 -12.51 35.87 13.80
C PHE A 24 -12.79 35.54 15.27
N LEU A 25 -11.76 35.42 16.09
CA LEU A 25 -11.87 35.46 17.54
C LEU A 25 -11.30 36.78 18.02
N THR A 26 -12.19 37.70 18.45
CA THR A 26 -11.83 38.89 19.22
C THR A 26 -11.50 38.41 20.63
N PHE A 27 -10.24 38.48 21.01
CA PHE A 27 -9.84 38.35 22.41
C PHE A 27 -9.57 39.73 22.99
N GLU A 28 -10.33 40.09 24.02
CA GLU A 28 -10.00 41.22 24.86
C GLU A 28 -8.69 40.96 25.61
N SER A 29 -7.85 41.99 25.68
CA SER A 29 -6.56 41.98 26.36
C SER A 29 -6.77 41.81 27.88
N ILE A 30 -6.32 40.70 28.44
CA ILE A 30 -6.25 40.48 29.88
C ILE A 30 -4.95 41.11 30.41
N THR A 31 -5.06 42.21 31.13
CA THR A 31 -3.95 42.86 31.83
C THR A 31 -3.59 42.05 33.07
N ILE A 32 -2.45 41.41 33.08
CA ILE A 32 -1.92 40.71 34.27
C ILE A 32 -1.12 41.73 35.11
N CYS A 33 -1.75 42.26 36.16
CA CYS A 33 -1.06 43.03 37.18
C CYS A 33 -0.31 42.10 38.14
N ASN A 34 0.91 42.54 38.49
CA ASN A 34 1.88 41.93 39.41
C ASN A 34 1.27 41.07 40.52
N PHE A 35 1.49 39.77 40.45
CA PHE A 35 1.39 38.90 41.62
C PHE A 35 2.76 38.74 42.28
N GLY A 36 2.88 39.26 43.50
CA GLY A 36 4.04 39.10 44.34
C GLY A 36 4.35 37.61 44.56
N LYS A 37 5.62 37.33 44.86
CA LYS A 37 6.21 36.00 45.07
C LYS A 37 5.34 35.07 45.94
N LEU A 38 4.39 34.35 45.34
CA LEU A 38 3.72 33.25 45.99
C LEU A 38 4.63 32.01 45.87
N LYS A 39 5.14 31.55 47.02
CA LYS A 39 5.73 30.20 47.16
C LYS A 39 4.62 29.16 46.94
N THR A 40 4.32 28.83 45.69
CA THR A 40 3.34 27.79 45.37
C THR A 40 3.94 26.42 45.67
N LYS A 41 3.22 25.65 46.54
CA LYS A 41 3.58 24.25 46.87
C LYS A 41 3.70 23.44 45.54
N PRO A 42 4.62 22.44 45.46
CA PRO A 42 4.89 21.68 44.22
C PRO A 42 3.64 21.07 43.59
N MET A 43 2.63 20.72 44.39
CA MET A 43 1.35 20.18 43.89
C MET A 43 0.60 21.11 42.93
N LYS A 44 0.63 22.45 43.14
CA LYS A 44 -0.05 23.40 42.24
C LYS A 44 0.62 23.49 40.85
N LYS A 45 1.94 23.32 40.79
CA LYS A 45 2.70 23.26 39.54
C LYS A 45 2.39 21.98 38.75
N ILE A 46 2.21 20.86 39.45
CA ILE A 46 1.83 19.57 38.84
C ILE A 46 0.43 19.63 38.29
N ILE A 47 -0.53 20.25 39.01
CA ILE A 47 -1.92 20.41 38.52
C ILE A 47 -1.99 21.30 37.28
N VAL A 48 -1.23 22.38 37.23
CA VAL A 48 -1.16 23.24 36.05
C VAL A 48 -0.49 22.50 34.87
N MET A 49 0.57 21.74 35.12
CA MET A 49 1.21 20.92 34.10
C MET A 49 0.30 19.83 33.57
N LEU A 50 -0.47 19.20 34.45
CA LEU A 50 -1.48 18.18 34.07
C LEU A 50 -2.63 18.79 33.28
N ALA A 51 -3.09 20.00 33.64
CA ALA A 51 -4.13 20.72 32.90
C ALA A 51 -3.65 21.12 31.50
N VAL A 52 -2.38 21.53 31.33
CA VAL A 52 -1.78 21.84 30.02
C VAL A 52 -1.62 20.59 29.17
N VAL A 53 -1.28 19.44 29.76
CA VAL A 53 -1.21 18.15 29.07
C VAL A 53 -2.59 17.66 28.64
N LEU A 54 -3.60 17.81 29.49
CA LEU A 54 -4.99 17.43 29.19
C LEU A 54 -5.64 18.34 28.12
N ALA A 55 -5.23 19.61 28.04
CA ALA A 55 -5.72 20.54 27.02
C ALA A 55 -5.24 20.20 25.58
N ASN A 56 -4.25 19.31 25.44
CA ASN A 56 -3.79 18.86 24.13
C ASN A 56 -4.58 17.64 23.60
N PHE A 57 -5.49 17.07 24.37
CA PHE A 57 -6.47 16.11 23.82
C PHE A 57 -7.60 16.88 23.15
N VAL A 58 -7.30 17.51 22.02
CA VAL A 58 -8.33 17.94 21.08
C VAL A 58 -8.90 16.67 20.47
N VAL A 59 -9.96 16.16 21.08
CA VAL A 59 -10.80 15.15 20.43
C VAL A 59 -11.42 15.85 19.24
N GLU A 60 -10.90 15.61 18.05
CA GLU A 60 -11.57 15.98 16.81
C GLU A 60 -12.87 15.18 16.72
N ALA A 61 -13.92 15.74 17.31
CA ALA A 61 -15.28 15.25 17.10
C ALA A 61 -15.71 15.64 15.68
N GLN A 62 -15.15 14.94 14.67
CA GLN A 62 -15.60 15.13 13.30
C GLN A 62 -16.97 14.45 13.14
N VAL A 63 -17.97 15.24 12.82
CA VAL A 63 -19.28 14.72 12.40
C VAL A 63 -19.07 13.93 11.13
N LYS A 64 -19.25 12.61 11.20
CA LYS A 64 -19.19 11.74 10.02
C LYS A 64 -20.46 11.92 9.20
N THR A 65 -20.34 12.55 8.05
CA THR A 65 -21.44 12.69 7.08
C THR A 65 -21.20 11.75 5.89
N PRO A 66 -22.29 11.26 5.23
CA PRO A 66 -22.16 10.50 3.99
C PRO A 66 -21.39 11.29 2.93
N GLN A 67 -20.47 10.64 2.25
CA GLN A 67 -19.72 11.25 1.15
C GLN A 67 -20.61 11.33 -0.10
N ALA A 68 -20.58 12.49 -0.78
CA ALA A 68 -21.33 12.67 -2.04
C ALA A 68 -20.84 11.73 -3.17
N SER A 69 -19.60 11.34 -3.12
CA SER A 69 -18.96 10.37 -4.02
C SER A 69 -18.21 9.35 -3.16
N PRO A 70 -18.86 8.29 -2.68
CA PRO A 70 -18.27 7.32 -1.79
C PRO A 70 -17.10 6.58 -2.45
N LEU A 71 -16.09 6.24 -1.63
CA LEU A 71 -14.95 5.44 -2.04
C LEU A 71 -15.38 3.99 -2.28
N ALA A 72 -14.89 3.39 -3.37
CA ALA A 72 -14.99 1.97 -3.66
C ALA A 72 -13.60 1.36 -3.85
N LYS A 73 -13.47 0.11 -3.44
CA LYS A 73 -12.26 -0.70 -3.62
C LYS A 73 -12.64 -2.01 -4.28
N ILE A 74 -11.86 -2.42 -5.25
CA ILE A 74 -11.96 -3.71 -5.92
C ILE A 74 -10.63 -4.41 -5.72
N ASP A 75 -10.69 -5.67 -5.34
CA ASP A 75 -9.56 -6.58 -5.26
C ASP A 75 -9.96 -7.86 -5.99
N GLN A 76 -9.41 -8.06 -7.19
CA GLN A 76 -9.80 -9.12 -8.10
C GLN A 76 -8.57 -9.86 -8.59
N ILE A 77 -8.58 -11.18 -8.43
CA ILE A 77 -7.60 -12.06 -9.06
C ILE A 77 -8.05 -12.34 -10.50
N VAL A 78 -7.20 -11.98 -11.45
CA VAL A 78 -7.35 -12.31 -12.86
C VAL A 78 -6.30 -13.36 -13.18
N SER A 79 -6.71 -14.61 -13.28
CA SER A 79 -5.80 -15.76 -13.36
C SER A 79 -4.83 -15.84 -12.16
N LEU A 80 -3.55 -15.53 -12.36
CA LEU A 80 -2.50 -15.50 -11.33
C LEU A 80 -2.07 -14.06 -10.97
N THR A 81 -2.73 -13.05 -11.53
CA THR A 81 -2.43 -11.63 -11.32
C THR A 81 -3.48 -10.99 -10.42
N ASN A 82 -3.05 -10.34 -9.33
CA ASN A 82 -3.94 -9.54 -8.52
C ASN A 82 -4.08 -8.12 -9.10
N VAL A 83 -5.32 -7.66 -9.27
CA VAL A 83 -5.68 -6.33 -9.75
C VAL A 83 -6.46 -5.62 -8.67
N GLN A 84 -5.94 -4.49 -8.18
CA GLN A 84 -6.61 -3.68 -7.16
C GLN A 84 -6.96 -2.31 -7.74
N ILE A 85 -8.20 -1.86 -7.48
CA ILE A 85 -8.68 -0.56 -7.96
C ILE A 85 -9.27 0.19 -6.77
N GLU A 86 -8.92 1.46 -6.64
CA GLU A 86 -9.49 2.36 -5.64
C GLU A 86 -9.95 3.65 -6.31
N TYR A 87 -11.25 3.97 -6.16
CA TYR A 87 -11.86 5.10 -6.84
C TYR A 87 -13.07 5.64 -6.10
N SER A 88 -13.41 6.91 -6.30
CA SER A 88 -14.64 7.52 -5.77
C SER A 88 -15.74 7.54 -6.83
N ARG A 89 -16.97 7.24 -6.40
CA ARG A 89 -18.13 7.02 -7.25
C ARG A 89 -19.09 8.21 -7.25
N PRO A 90 -18.94 9.19 -8.15
CA PRO A 90 -19.92 10.24 -8.33
C PRO A 90 -21.21 9.70 -8.93
N SER A 91 -22.36 10.33 -8.58
CA SER A 91 -23.67 10.04 -9.16
C SER A 91 -24.05 11.09 -10.21
N ALA A 92 -24.77 10.68 -11.24
CA ALA A 92 -25.21 11.56 -12.33
C ALA A 92 -26.23 12.60 -11.83
N LYS A 93 -27.18 12.21 -11.00
CA LYS A 93 -28.22 13.07 -10.43
C LYS A 93 -28.96 13.89 -11.50
N GLY A 94 -29.33 13.22 -12.60
CA GLY A 94 -30.05 13.83 -13.72
C GLY A 94 -29.22 14.80 -14.56
N ARG A 95 -27.90 14.92 -14.35
CA ARG A 95 -27.01 15.76 -15.17
C ARG A 95 -26.52 15.01 -16.41
N THR A 96 -26.28 15.72 -17.49
CA THR A 96 -25.50 15.20 -18.62
C THR A 96 -24.06 15.04 -18.16
N VAL A 97 -23.54 13.80 -18.24
CA VAL A 97 -22.20 13.51 -17.74
C VAL A 97 -21.14 13.90 -18.75
N TYR A 98 -21.11 13.20 -19.88
CA TYR A 98 -20.05 13.41 -20.88
C TYR A 98 -20.42 14.52 -21.86
N GLY A 99 -19.48 15.45 -22.04
CA GLY A 99 -19.68 16.68 -22.79
C GLY A 99 -20.09 17.89 -21.95
N ASP A 100 -20.58 17.67 -20.73
CA ASP A 100 -20.96 18.72 -19.76
C ASP A 100 -20.18 18.57 -18.45
N LEU A 101 -20.62 17.72 -17.52
CA LEU A 101 -19.95 17.51 -16.23
C LEU A 101 -18.48 17.04 -16.39
N VAL A 102 -18.24 16.18 -17.37
CA VAL A 102 -16.91 15.75 -17.83
C VAL A 102 -16.75 16.21 -19.26
N PRO A 103 -16.07 17.37 -19.48
CA PRO A 103 -15.93 17.95 -20.82
C PRO A 103 -15.14 17.05 -21.78
N TYR A 104 -15.58 16.97 -23.03
CA TYR A 104 -14.84 16.26 -24.07
C TYR A 104 -13.46 16.88 -24.33
N GLY A 105 -12.49 16.02 -24.63
CA GLY A 105 -11.11 16.42 -24.96
C GLY A 105 -10.29 16.89 -23.77
N LYS A 106 -10.80 16.77 -22.54
CA LYS A 106 -10.07 17.13 -21.33
C LYS A 106 -9.75 15.89 -20.51
N ASN A 107 -8.56 15.87 -19.90
CA ASN A 107 -8.19 14.81 -18.98
C ASN A 107 -9.14 14.82 -17.76
N TRP A 108 -9.59 13.66 -17.39
CA TRP A 108 -10.45 13.43 -16.24
C TRP A 108 -9.79 12.41 -15.29
N ARG A 109 -9.89 12.66 -13.99
CA ARG A 109 -9.38 11.76 -12.92
C ARG A 109 -10.09 10.40 -12.85
N THR A 110 -10.99 10.10 -13.77
CA THR A 110 -11.75 8.84 -13.86
C THR A 110 -12.48 8.50 -12.56
N GLY A 111 -13.22 9.48 -12.05
CA GLY A 111 -13.94 9.41 -10.77
C GLY A 111 -14.09 10.79 -10.13
N ALA A 112 -14.05 10.84 -8.80
CA ALA A 112 -14.16 12.06 -8.00
C ALA A 112 -13.14 12.05 -6.84
N ASN A 113 -12.96 13.19 -6.16
CA ASN A 113 -12.03 13.37 -5.04
C ASN A 113 -10.56 13.12 -5.48
N ALA A 114 -9.83 12.24 -4.79
CA ALA A 114 -8.50 11.81 -5.24
C ALA A 114 -8.59 11.11 -6.60
N ASN A 115 -7.48 11.06 -7.33
CA ASN A 115 -7.41 10.31 -8.58
C ASN A 115 -7.70 8.82 -8.36
N THR A 116 -8.36 8.19 -9.32
CA THR A 116 -8.53 6.73 -9.35
C THR A 116 -7.17 6.07 -9.46
N THR A 117 -6.96 4.98 -8.72
CA THR A 117 -5.73 4.19 -8.82
C THR A 117 -6.05 2.76 -9.20
N ILE A 118 -5.16 2.16 -9.99
CA ILE A 118 -5.16 0.74 -10.33
C ILE A 118 -3.76 0.18 -10.11
N SER A 119 -3.67 -1.03 -9.55
CA SER A 119 -2.40 -1.73 -9.38
C SER A 119 -2.47 -3.14 -9.92
N PHE A 120 -1.36 -3.60 -10.49
CA PHE A 120 -1.17 -4.95 -11.01
C PHE A 120 0.00 -5.60 -10.30
N SER A 121 -0.17 -6.84 -9.84
CA SER A 121 0.90 -7.62 -9.19
C SER A 121 1.94 -8.15 -10.17
N GLU A 122 1.60 -8.24 -11.45
CA GLU A 122 2.46 -8.70 -12.54
C GLU A 122 2.38 -7.74 -13.73
N ASP A 123 3.34 -7.84 -14.66
CA ASP A 123 3.32 -7.09 -15.92
C ASP A 123 2.08 -7.46 -16.73
N VAL A 124 1.37 -6.49 -17.29
CA VAL A 124 0.17 -6.72 -18.11
C VAL A 124 0.32 -6.12 -19.48
N THR A 125 -0.44 -6.61 -20.46
CA THR A 125 -0.48 -6.02 -21.80
C THR A 125 -1.83 -5.38 -22.05
N ILE A 126 -1.84 -4.10 -22.42
CA ILE A 126 -3.04 -3.29 -22.67
C ILE A 126 -2.88 -2.61 -24.04
N GLY A 127 -3.83 -2.81 -24.95
CA GLY A 127 -3.75 -2.24 -26.30
C GLY A 127 -2.47 -2.64 -27.06
N GLY A 128 -1.98 -3.87 -26.83
CA GLY A 128 -0.74 -4.38 -27.45
C GLY A 128 0.57 -3.83 -26.86
N LYS A 129 0.50 -3.01 -25.79
CA LYS A 129 1.66 -2.43 -25.11
C LYS A 129 1.82 -3.01 -23.72
N GLN A 130 3.06 -3.30 -23.31
CA GLN A 130 3.36 -3.80 -21.98
C GLN A 130 3.30 -2.65 -20.96
N LEU A 131 2.56 -2.87 -19.88
CA LEU A 131 2.56 -2.06 -18.68
C LEU A 131 3.23 -2.86 -17.56
N LYS A 132 4.26 -2.31 -16.93
CA LYS A 132 4.96 -2.97 -15.83
C LYS A 132 4.06 -3.13 -14.62
N LYS A 133 4.31 -4.14 -13.79
CA LYS A 133 3.66 -4.29 -12.49
C LYS A 133 3.89 -3.06 -11.62
N GLY A 134 2.87 -2.68 -10.87
CA GLY A 134 2.94 -1.48 -10.03
C GLY A 134 1.58 -0.82 -9.87
N LYS A 135 1.59 0.34 -9.21
CA LYS A 135 0.40 1.16 -8.98
C LYS A 135 0.43 2.39 -9.88
N TYR A 136 -0.68 2.69 -10.52
CA TYR A 136 -0.86 3.80 -11.46
C TYR A 136 -2.09 4.61 -11.11
N ALA A 137 -2.05 5.92 -11.35
CA ALA A 137 -3.25 6.72 -11.45
C ALA A 137 -3.90 6.47 -12.82
N LEU A 138 -5.21 6.28 -12.82
CA LEU A 138 -5.99 6.09 -14.03
C LEU A 138 -6.65 7.40 -14.43
N PHE A 139 -6.22 7.97 -15.55
CA PHE A 139 -6.86 9.12 -16.17
C PHE A 139 -7.50 8.72 -17.49
N THR A 140 -8.55 9.42 -17.87
CA THR A 140 -9.18 9.25 -19.18
C THR A 140 -9.43 10.60 -19.84
N THR A 141 -9.40 10.62 -21.15
CA THR A 141 -9.80 11.79 -21.95
C THR A 141 -10.98 11.39 -22.81
N PRO A 142 -12.23 11.61 -22.34
CA PRO A 142 -13.43 11.28 -23.09
C PRO A 142 -13.53 12.13 -24.36
N LYS A 143 -13.96 11.51 -25.47
CA LYS A 143 -14.38 12.13 -26.72
C LYS A 143 -15.67 11.43 -27.19
N ALA A 144 -16.34 11.97 -28.14
CA ALA A 144 -17.63 11.44 -28.60
C ALA A 144 -17.52 10.00 -29.15
N ASP A 145 -16.45 9.70 -29.86
CA ASP A 145 -16.24 8.47 -30.64
C ASP A 145 -15.03 7.65 -30.17
N SER A 146 -14.19 8.20 -29.28
CA SER A 146 -13.02 7.51 -28.73
C SER A 146 -12.65 8.06 -27.36
N TRP A 147 -12.04 7.22 -26.51
CA TRP A 147 -11.52 7.64 -25.23
C TRP A 147 -10.03 7.31 -25.16
N ASP A 148 -9.22 8.26 -24.77
CA ASP A 148 -7.86 7.95 -24.34
C ASP A 148 -7.88 7.47 -22.91
N VAL A 149 -7.21 6.35 -22.63
CA VAL A 149 -7.03 5.75 -21.30
C VAL A 149 -5.55 5.83 -20.98
N ILE A 150 -5.22 6.44 -19.84
CA ILE A 150 -3.87 6.81 -19.46
C ILE A 150 -3.53 6.22 -18.10
N PHE A 151 -2.47 5.42 -18.05
CA PHE A 151 -1.87 4.90 -16.82
C PHE A 151 -0.68 5.80 -16.48
N TYR A 152 -0.78 6.49 -15.34
CA TYR A 152 0.15 7.54 -14.94
C TYR A 152 0.89 7.14 -13.67
N SER A 153 2.21 7.29 -13.62
CA SER A 153 3.04 6.76 -12.53
C SER A 153 2.92 7.53 -11.21
N ASP A 154 2.50 8.81 -11.26
CA ASP A 154 2.26 9.58 -10.03
C ASP A 154 0.83 9.39 -9.53
N THR A 155 0.68 8.77 -8.39
CA THR A 155 -0.62 8.33 -7.82
C THR A 155 -1.13 9.22 -6.68
N ASN A 156 -0.42 10.28 -6.30
CA ASN A 156 -0.71 11.06 -5.10
C ASN A 156 -1.40 12.40 -5.38
N ASN A 157 -2.24 12.48 -6.42
CA ASN A 157 -2.89 13.70 -6.82
C ASN A 157 -4.32 13.80 -6.28
N TRP A 158 -4.69 14.97 -5.73
CA TRP A 158 -6.09 15.27 -5.46
C TRP A 158 -6.79 15.71 -6.74
N GLY A 159 -7.12 14.75 -7.60
CA GLY A 159 -7.68 15.01 -8.91
C GLY A 159 -6.65 14.88 -10.03
N LEU A 160 -6.57 15.86 -10.90
CA LEU A 160 -5.50 15.98 -11.88
C LEU A 160 -4.24 16.54 -11.20
N PRO A 161 -3.03 16.21 -11.68
CA PRO A 161 -1.82 16.91 -11.27
C PRO A 161 -1.93 18.40 -11.62
N GLU A 162 -1.28 19.29 -10.84
CA GLU A 162 -1.24 20.73 -11.11
C GLU A 162 -0.61 21.00 -12.47
N GLU A 163 0.48 20.28 -12.79
CA GLU A 163 1.13 20.29 -14.09
C GLU A 163 1.16 18.87 -14.64
N TRP A 164 0.71 18.72 -15.88
CA TRP A 164 0.73 17.45 -16.58
C TRP A 164 2.14 17.17 -17.11
N ASP A 165 2.72 16.04 -16.72
CA ASP A 165 4.06 15.62 -17.12
C ASP A 165 3.96 14.35 -18.00
N GLU A 166 4.20 14.49 -19.30
CA GLU A 166 4.14 13.36 -20.24
C GLU A 166 5.15 12.26 -19.93
N SER A 167 6.25 12.56 -19.25
CA SER A 167 7.24 11.55 -18.85
C SER A 167 6.72 10.58 -17.80
N LYS A 168 5.66 10.94 -17.08
CA LYS A 168 4.97 10.10 -16.10
C LYS A 168 3.88 9.24 -16.72
N VAL A 169 3.59 9.36 -18.01
CA VAL A 169 2.65 8.49 -18.73
C VAL A 169 3.32 7.14 -18.96
N ALA A 170 2.98 6.15 -18.14
CA ALA A 170 3.51 4.80 -18.26
C ALA A 170 2.93 4.06 -19.48
N LEU A 171 1.64 4.27 -19.75
CA LEU A 171 0.95 3.70 -20.92
C LEU A 171 -0.25 4.58 -21.29
N LYS A 172 -0.44 4.75 -22.60
CA LYS A 172 -1.64 5.36 -23.18
C LYS A 172 -2.19 4.47 -24.28
N THR A 173 -3.50 4.22 -24.22
CA THR A 173 -4.25 3.50 -25.25
C THR A 173 -5.56 4.23 -25.57
N SER A 174 -6.20 3.90 -26.69
CA SER A 174 -7.48 4.46 -27.06
C SER A 174 -8.51 3.35 -27.28
N VAL A 175 -9.74 3.58 -26.82
CA VAL A 175 -10.85 2.64 -26.89
C VAL A 175 -12.13 3.37 -27.36
N LYS A 176 -13.09 2.65 -27.90
CA LYS A 176 -14.38 3.22 -28.32
C LYS A 176 -15.39 3.15 -27.19
N PRO A 177 -16.14 4.22 -26.89
CA PRO A 177 -17.27 4.15 -25.99
C PRO A 177 -18.45 3.44 -26.67
N GLU A 178 -19.23 2.74 -25.86
CA GLU A 178 -20.47 2.09 -26.28
C GLU A 178 -21.65 2.66 -25.49
N THR A 179 -22.86 2.61 -26.10
CA THR A 179 -24.06 3.12 -25.45
C THR A 179 -24.82 1.99 -24.75
N LEU A 180 -25.04 2.16 -23.45
CA LEU A 180 -25.84 1.26 -22.65
C LEU A 180 -27.34 1.46 -22.85
N SER A 181 -28.10 0.38 -22.86
CA SER A 181 -29.58 0.40 -22.92
C SER A 181 -30.19 0.99 -21.63
N LYS A 182 -29.52 0.81 -20.49
CA LYS A 182 -29.94 1.32 -19.18
C LYS A 182 -28.91 2.32 -18.66
N SER A 183 -29.42 3.36 -17.98
CA SER A 183 -28.52 4.35 -17.32
C SER A 183 -27.93 3.80 -16.05
N VAL A 184 -26.63 4.02 -15.87
CA VAL A 184 -25.86 3.72 -14.65
C VAL A 184 -25.74 5.01 -13.84
N GLU A 185 -26.47 5.14 -12.74
CA GLU A 185 -26.54 6.37 -11.94
C GLU A 185 -25.21 6.74 -11.30
N SER A 186 -24.53 5.78 -10.69
CA SER A 186 -23.25 6.02 -10.04
C SER A 186 -22.10 5.50 -10.89
N PHE A 187 -21.08 6.32 -11.12
CA PHE A 187 -19.86 5.89 -11.81
C PHE A 187 -19.35 4.57 -11.26
N THR A 188 -19.15 3.60 -12.12
CA THR A 188 -18.78 2.23 -11.76
C THR A 188 -17.59 1.77 -12.58
N ILE A 189 -16.56 1.27 -11.88
CA ILE A 189 -15.44 0.52 -12.46
C ILE A 189 -15.61 -0.93 -12.03
N PHE A 190 -15.36 -1.87 -12.93
CA PHE A 190 -15.34 -3.30 -12.60
C PHE A 190 -14.48 -4.09 -13.58
N LEU A 191 -14.16 -5.31 -13.21
CA LEU A 191 -13.39 -6.25 -14.03
C LEU A 191 -14.35 -7.35 -14.49
N ASN A 192 -14.42 -7.55 -15.79
CA ASN A 192 -15.36 -8.46 -16.42
C ASN A 192 -14.67 -9.32 -17.50
N ASN A 193 -15.40 -10.27 -18.08
CA ASN A 193 -14.92 -11.17 -19.13
C ASN A 193 -13.59 -11.84 -18.76
N LEU A 194 -13.52 -12.33 -17.51
CA LEU A 194 -12.31 -12.96 -16.97
C LEU A 194 -12.07 -14.31 -17.65
N SER A 195 -10.84 -14.51 -18.10
CA SER A 195 -10.38 -15.77 -18.68
C SER A 195 -9.10 -16.25 -18.00
N ASN A 196 -8.50 -17.31 -18.53
CA ASN A 196 -7.25 -17.86 -18.00
C ASN A 196 -6.05 -16.91 -18.16
N ASP A 197 -6.10 -15.92 -19.03
CA ASP A 197 -4.98 -15.05 -19.39
C ASP A 197 -5.39 -13.60 -19.67
N SER A 198 -6.66 -13.25 -19.48
CA SER A 198 -7.16 -11.92 -19.80
C SER A 198 -8.34 -11.50 -18.94
N GLY A 199 -8.65 -10.21 -18.97
CA GLY A 199 -9.82 -9.59 -18.42
C GLY A 199 -10.14 -8.28 -19.15
N VAL A 200 -11.27 -7.70 -18.82
CA VAL A 200 -11.69 -6.39 -19.34
C VAL A 200 -11.94 -5.46 -18.17
N LEU A 201 -11.23 -4.35 -18.14
CA LEU A 201 -11.53 -3.24 -17.24
C LEU A 201 -12.63 -2.40 -17.87
N GLU A 202 -13.77 -2.29 -17.20
CA GLU A 202 -14.92 -1.57 -17.69
C GLU A 202 -15.21 -0.33 -16.83
N LEU A 203 -15.48 0.79 -17.51
CA LEU A 203 -15.86 2.06 -16.92
C LEU A 203 -17.25 2.40 -17.39
N SER A 204 -18.24 2.49 -16.49
CA SER A 204 -19.61 2.78 -16.86
C SER A 204 -20.19 3.93 -16.05
N TRP A 205 -20.86 4.86 -16.72
CA TRP A 205 -21.60 5.95 -16.11
C TRP A 205 -22.63 6.51 -17.08
N GLU A 206 -23.82 6.84 -16.56
CA GLU A 206 -24.96 7.23 -17.37
C GLU A 206 -25.27 6.14 -18.42
N ARG A 207 -25.28 6.48 -19.69
CA ARG A 207 -25.49 5.54 -20.79
C ARG A 207 -24.22 5.15 -21.53
N THR A 208 -23.07 5.41 -20.94
CA THR A 208 -21.78 5.14 -21.58
C THR A 208 -21.04 4.04 -20.84
N ILE A 209 -20.49 3.10 -21.58
CA ILE A 209 -19.52 2.12 -21.12
C ILE A 209 -18.28 2.17 -22.01
N VAL A 210 -17.13 2.01 -21.37
CA VAL A 210 -15.84 1.92 -22.04
C VAL A 210 -15.14 0.65 -21.56
N SER A 211 -14.77 -0.19 -22.50
CA SER A 211 -14.16 -1.50 -22.24
C SER A 211 -12.69 -1.49 -22.65
N ILE A 212 -11.83 -1.80 -21.71
CA ILE A 212 -10.36 -1.83 -21.87
C ILE A 212 -9.89 -3.27 -21.67
N PRO A 213 -9.70 -4.05 -22.74
CA PRO A 213 -9.17 -5.41 -22.63
C PRO A 213 -7.69 -5.38 -22.25
N PHE A 214 -7.30 -6.32 -21.39
CA PHE A 214 -5.90 -6.54 -21.01
C PHE A 214 -5.61 -8.02 -20.88
N THR A 215 -4.33 -8.39 -21.05
CA THR A 215 -3.86 -9.75 -20.84
C THR A 215 -2.82 -9.79 -19.72
N VAL A 216 -2.76 -10.94 -19.04
CA VAL A 216 -1.85 -11.22 -17.91
C VAL A 216 -0.91 -12.37 -18.27
N PRO A 217 0.32 -12.44 -17.69
CA PRO A 217 1.37 -13.40 -18.08
C PRO A 217 1.17 -14.79 -17.45
N THR A 218 -0.03 -15.37 -17.56
CA THR A 218 -0.41 -16.62 -16.88
C THR A 218 0.48 -17.77 -17.26
N GLN A 219 0.77 -17.93 -18.55
CA GLN A 219 1.59 -19.04 -19.03
C GLN A 219 3.00 -18.99 -18.45
N GLU A 220 3.63 -17.81 -18.45
CA GLU A 220 4.96 -17.61 -17.87
C GLU A 220 4.98 -17.89 -16.36
N ALA A 221 4.01 -17.34 -15.63
CA ALA A 221 3.87 -17.55 -14.20
C ALA A 221 3.60 -19.03 -13.85
N ALA A 222 2.73 -19.69 -14.60
CA ALA A 222 2.43 -21.10 -14.43
C ALA A 222 3.65 -22.00 -14.74
N MET A 223 4.36 -21.76 -15.85
CA MET A 223 5.56 -22.51 -16.21
C MET A 223 6.65 -22.35 -15.16
N LYS A 224 6.90 -21.14 -14.68
CA LYS A 224 7.86 -20.89 -13.60
C LYS A 224 7.49 -21.63 -12.31
N SER A 225 6.20 -21.69 -11.98
CA SER A 225 5.71 -22.46 -10.83
C SER A 225 5.89 -23.97 -11.03
N ILE A 226 5.59 -24.48 -12.23
CA ILE A 226 5.77 -25.89 -12.59
C ILE A 226 7.24 -26.28 -12.52
N GLU A 227 8.12 -25.50 -13.13
CA GLU A 227 9.57 -25.73 -13.12
C GLU A 227 10.12 -25.75 -11.70
N LYS A 228 9.71 -24.78 -10.86
CA LYS A 228 10.08 -24.73 -9.44
C LYS A 228 9.64 -25.99 -8.69
N THR A 229 8.42 -26.47 -8.94
CA THR A 229 7.85 -27.65 -8.28
C THR A 229 8.54 -28.93 -8.76
N LEU A 230 8.81 -29.06 -10.05
CA LEU A 230 9.50 -30.22 -10.63
C LEU A 230 11.01 -30.28 -10.30
N ALA A 231 11.63 -29.12 -9.99
CA ALA A 231 13.01 -29.05 -9.49
C ALA A 231 13.16 -29.56 -8.05
N GLY A 232 12.06 -29.85 -7.36
CA GLY A 232 12.00 -30.30 -5.98
C GLY A 232 11.87 -29.15 -4.98
N PRO A 233 11.68 -29.46 -3.68
CA PRO A 233 11.57 -28.46 -2.65
C PRO A 233 12.81 -27.58 -2.58
N SER A 234 12.60 -26.27 -2.40
CA SER A 234 13.69 -25.31 -2.21
C SER A 234 14.38 -25.54 -0.85
N ALA A 235 15.59 -24.99 -0.68
CA ALA A 235 16.27 -24.97 0.61
C ALA A 235 15.39 -24.38 1.73
N GLY A 236 14.60 -23.33 1.42
CA GLY A 236 13.66 -22.72 2.34
C GLY A 236 12.49 -23.62 2.72
N ASP A 237 11.97 -24.41 1.79
CA ASP A 237 10.88 -25.36 2.07
C ASP A 237 11.34 -26.46 3.03
N TYR A 238 12.53 -27.02 2.79
CA TYR A 238 13.16 -27.99 3.69
C TYR A 238 13.43 -27.40 5.08
N PHE A 239 13.94 -26.17 5.15
CA PHE A 239 14.17 -25.48 6.42
C PHE A 239 12.86 -25.28 7.20
N SER A 240 11.81 -24.79 6.54
CA SER A 240 10.51 -24.54 7.15
C SER A 240 9.88 -25.82 7.71
N ALA A 241 9.98 -26.92 6.96
CA ALA A 241 9.53 -28.24 7.42
C ALA A 241 10.31 -28.74 8.66
N ALA A 242 11.63 -28.62 8.64
CA ALA A 242 12.48 -28.99 9.77
C ALA A 242 12.18 -28.15 11.02
N GLN A 243 11.99 -26.84 10.84
CA GLN A 243 11.66 -25.91 11.92
C GLN A 243 10.31 -26.24 12.55
N TYR A 244 9.29 -26.51 11.75
CA TYR A 244 7.98 -26.92 12.23
C TYR A 244 8.06 -28.17 13.09
N PHE A 245 8.74 -29.21 12.64
CA PHE A 245 8.92 -30.47 13.41
C PHE A 245 9.72 -30.25 14.70
N TYR A 246 10.75 -29.41 14.68
CA TYR A 246 11.48 -29.05 15.90
C TYR A 246 10.60 -28.32 16.92
N GLN A 247 9.79 -27.37 16.48
CA GLN A 247 8.90 -26.57 17.35
C GLN A 247 7.76 -27.40 17.95
N THR A 248 7.22 -28.33 17.16
CA THR A 248 6.10 -29.19 17.58
C THR A 248 6.53 -30.48 18.28
N ASN A 249 7.83 -30.67 18.55
CA ASN A 249 8.39 -31.92 19.07
C ASN A 249 8.04 -33.15 18.19
N GLY A 250 7.96 -32.95 16.87
CA GLY A 250 7.72 -34.01 15.91
C GLY A 250 8.92 -34.97 15.74
N ASP A 251 8.94 -35.71 14.65
CA ASP A 251 10.03 -36.65 14.35
C ASP A 251 11.35 -35.89 14.11
N MET A 252 12.25 -35.94 15.10
CA MET A 252 13.55 -35.27 15.03
C MET A 252 14.49 -35.86 13.98
N THR A 253 14.33 -37.16 13.61
CA THR A 253 15.11 -37.79 12.57
C THR A 253 14.75 -37.20 11.21
N LYS A 254 13.46 -37.02 10.95
CA LYS A 254 12.99 -36.33 9.74
C LYS A 254 13.42 -34.86 9.74
N ALA A 255 13.29 -34.17 10.88
CA ALA A 255 13.73 -32.79 11.00
C ALA A 255 15.22 -32.62 10.69
N LEU A 256 16.06 -33.53 11.19
CA LEU A 256 17.50 -33.54 10.89
C LEU A 256 17.79 -33.81 9.40
N SER A 257 17.08 -34.72 8.80
CA SER A 257 17.20 -35.02 7.36
C SER A 257 16.84 -33.77 6.52
N TRP A 258 15.72 -33.11 6.84
CA TRP A 258 15.28 -31.93 6.10
C TRP A 258 16.20 -30.70 6.29
N VAL A 259 16.69 -30.44 7.51
CA VAL A 259 17.64 -29.33 7.68
C VAL A 259 18.96 -29.61 6.95
N ASN A 260 19.40 -30.86 6.85
CA ASN A 260 20.56 -31.23 6.03
C ASN A 260 20.27 -31.00 4.53
N SER A 261 19.07 -31.33 4.05
CA SER A 261 18.64 -31.03 2.67
C SER A 261 18.58 -29.50 2.43
N ALA A 262 18.11 -28.72 3.38
CA ALA A 262 18.13 -27.25 3.29
C ALA A 262 19.55 -26.72 3.09
N ILE A 263 20.51 -27.25 3.87
CA ILE A 263 21.93 -26.87 3.79
C ILE A 263 22.53 -27.28 2.42
N SER A 264 22.27 -28.52 1.97
CA SER A 264 22.82 -29.04 0.70
C SER A 264 22.24 -28.32 -0.52
N ASN A 265 21.00 -27.87 -0.47
CA ASN A 265 20.32 -27.16 -1.54
C ASN A 265 20.49 -25.62 -1.44
N SER A 266 21.33 -25.13 -0.52
CA SER A 266 21.68 -23.70 -0.47
C SER A 266 22.45 -23.29 -1.75
N PRO A 267 22.30 -22.04 -2.22
CA PRO A 267 22.93 -21.61 -3.47
C PRO A 267 24.44 -21.83 -3.45
N LYS A 268 24.96 -22.45 -4.50
CA LYS A 268 26.41 -22.71 -4.65
C LYS A 268 27.18 -21.38 -4.72
N GLY A 269 28.32 -21.33 -4.04
CA GLY A 269 29.15 -20.13 -4.02
C GLY A 269 28.73 -19.05 -3.01
N GLN A 270 27.69 -19.31 -2.23
CA GLN A 270 27.28 -18.45 -1.09
C GLN A 270 27.47 -19.22 0.22
N ASP A 271 27.66 -18.48 1.32
CA ASP A 271 27.64 -19.08 2.65
C ASP A 271 26.28 -19.69 2.96
N VAL A 272 26.28 -20.83 3.62
CA VAL A 272 25.05 -21.44 4.13
C VAL A 272 24.39 -20.45 5.12
N PRO A 273 23.09 -20.21 5.04
CA PRO A 273 22.41 -19.37 6.00
C PRO A 273 22.67 -19.84 7.45
N PHE A 274 23.23 -18.97 8.29
CA PHE A 274 23.62 -19.33 9.67
C PHE A 274 22.43 -19.84 10.49
N TRP A 275 21.21 -19.41 10.21
CA TRP A 275 20.00 -19.91 10.88
C TRP A 275 19.64 -21.35 10.51
N TYR A 276 20.08 -21.87 9.35
CA TYR A 276 19.93 -23.29 9.03
C TYR A 276 20.84 -24.14 9.94
N LEU A 277 22.07 -23.70 10.11
CA LEU A 277 23.04 -24.35 11.01
C LEU A 277 22.59 -24.26 12.46
N ARG A 278 22.05 -23.13 12.89
CA ARG A 278 21.46 -22.98 14.22
C ARG A 278 20.37 -24.03 14.47
N LEU A 279 19.40 -24.14 13.53
CA LEU A 279 18.34 -25.14 13.64
C LEU A 279 18.91 -26.55 13.71
N LYS A 280 19.88 -26.88 12.85
CA LYS A 280 20.55 -28.18 12.86
C LYS A 280 21.19 -28.46 14.22
N SER A 281 21.91 -27.53 14.80
CA SER A 281 22.55 -27.70 16.11
C SER A 281 21.54 -27.98 17.20
N LEU A 282 20.39 -27.29 17.19
CA LEU A 282 19.31 -27.48 18.16
C LEU A 282 18.66 -28.88 18.01
N ILE A 283 18.45 -29.34 16.79
CA ILE A 283 17.92 -30.68 16.52
C ILE A 283 18.93 -31.75 16.98
N GLN A 284 20.22 -31.59 16.66
CA GLN A 284 21.30 -32.50 17.10
C GLN A 284 21.38 -32.60 18.64
N ALA A 285 21.29 -31.44 19.35
CA ALA A 285 21.26 -31.44 20.80
C ALA A 285 20.06 -32.24 21.34
N LYS A 286 18.90 -32.11 20.71
CA LYS A 286 17.66 -32.79 21.09
C LYS A 286 17.68 -34.30 20.80
N THR A 287 18.43 -34.72 19.78
CA THR A 287 18.65 -36.15 19.44
C THR A 287 19.83 -36.79 20.18
N GLY A 288 20.52 -36.04 21.07
CA GLY A 288 21.61 -36.52 21.88
C GLY A 288 23.00 -36.42 21.25
N ASP A 289 23.12 -35.91 20.01
CA ASP A 289 24.41 -35.64 19.35
C ASP A 289 25.04 -34.35 19.87
N LYS A 290 25.49 -34.35 21.12
CA LYS A 290 26.11 -33.17 21.77
C LYS A 290 27.34 -32.66 21.04
N LYS A 291 28.17 -33.57 20.51
CA LYS A 291 29.42 -33.20 19.83
C LYS A 291 29.11 -32.49 18.50
N GLY A 292 28.23 -33.07 17.70
CA GLY A 292 27.76 -32.44 16.46
C GLY A 292 27.06 -31.13 16.69
N ALA A 293 26.20 -31.05 17.68
CA ALA A 293 25.50 -29.81 18.05
C ALA A 293 26.48 -28.65 18.35
N ILE A 294 27.51 -28.88 19.17
CA ILE A 294 28.52 -27.88 19.51
C ILE A 294 29.31 -27.45 18.25
N ALA A 295 29.72 -28.40 17.40
CA ALA A 295 30.45 -28.08 16.19
C ALA A 295 29.61 -27.20 15.23
N THR A 296 28.36 -27.62 15.00
CA THR A 296 27.41 -26.89 14.11
C THR A 296 27.03 -25.51 14.67
N ALA A 297 26.88 -25.38 16.01
CA ALA A 297 26.61 -24.09 16.64
C ALA A 297 27.76 -23.10 16.48
N LYS A 298 29.02 -23.56 16.60
CA LYS A 298 30.21 -22.73 16.35
C LYS A 298 30.29 -22.22 14.91
N GLU A 299 29.95 -23.08 13.96
CA GLU A 299 29.87 -22.69 12.53
C GLU A 299 28.77 -21.66 12.29
N SER A 300 27.59 -21.87 12.86
CA SER A 300 26.47 -20.92 12.81
C SER A 300 26.89 -19.54 13.38
N LEU A 301 27.55 -19.52 14.54
CA LEU A 301 28.05 -18.30 15.17
C LEU A 301 29.07 -17.58 14.27
N ALA A 302 30.03 -18.29 13.71
CA ALA A 302 31.02 -17.69 12.83
C ALA A 302 30.39 -17.01 11.60
N LEU A 303 29.36 -17.63 11.03
CA LEU A 303 28.63 -17.06 9.89
C LEU A 303 27.70 -15.90 10.30
N SER A 304 27.12 -15.92 11.48
CA SER A 304 26.31 -14.78 11.97
C SER A 304 27.18 -13.54 12.23
N ILE A 305 28.36 -13.72 12.78
CA ILE A 305 29.35 -12.63 12.96
C ILE A 305 29.78 -12.08 11.59
N LYS A 306 30.11 -12.95 10.64
CA LYS A 306 30.45 -12.54 9.27
C LYS A 306 29.32 -11.76 8.59
N ALA A 307 28.06 -12.09 8.88
CA ALA A 307 26.89 -11.42 8.37
C ALA A 307 26.50 -10.15 9.16
N GLY A 308 27.20 -9.81 10.27
CA GLY A 308 26.90 -8.67 11.14
C GLY A 308 25.59 -8.79 11.90
N ASN A 309 25.13 -10.01 12.21
CA ASN A 309 23.87 -10.25 12.87
C ASN A 309 24.05 -10.46 14.38
N GLY A 310 24.00 -9.37 15.15
CA GLY A 310 24.22 -9.36 16.60
C GLY A 310 23.15 -10.13 17.43
N ASP A 311 21.99 -10.44 16.87
CA ASP A 311 20.95 -11.18 17.58
C ASP A 311 21.29 -12.67 17.76
N TYR A 312 22.18 -13.18 16.92
CA TYR A 312 22.68 -14.56 16.95
C TYR A 312 24.04 -14.73 17.62
N GLU A 313 24.62 -13.64 18.12
CA GLU A 313 25.91 -13.65 18.84
C GLU A 313 25.72 -13.87 20.35
N LYS A 314 24.49 -13.78 20.84
CA LYS A 314 24.09 -14.01 22.24
C LYS A 314 23.71 -15.50 22.41
#